data_8254237d12d419b31a3d9a1e21e69cfb
#
_entry.id   8254237d12d419b31a3d9a1e21e69cfb
#
_cell.length_a   1.000
_cell.length_b   1.000
_cell.length_c   1.000
_cell.angle_alpha   90.00
_cell.angle_beta   90.00
_cell.angle_gamma   90.00
#
_symmetry.space_group_name_H-M   'P 1'
#
loop_
_entity.id
_entity.type
_entity.pdbx_description
1 polymer ?
#
loop_
_entity_poly.entity_id
_entity_poly.type
_entity_poly.pdbx_seq_one_letter_code
_entity_poly.pdbx_strand_id
1 'polypeptide(L)'
;MDWWMGLDGILIHLYRITGWTLPDYFIGTLLLAMIAVVIGDFTTSLVYLGNRSYFRKLNSRLGELHESSMVALHLKDTPSYKAVNREANDTFGMLFFGMFGLSASYLWPAFFALAWMQTRFEGIQFPLFIKNWTTNYFLTFLVLYILARIIFWKLKPYLPYFKHVLQTH
;
A
#
# COMPACT_ATOMS: atom_id res chain seq x y z
N MET A 1 -27.77 5.94 0.65
CA MET A 1 -27.20 7.30 0.53
C MET A 1 -26.75 7.84 1.89
N ASP A 2 -27.27 7.28 2.98
CA ASP A 2 -27.01 7.77 4.35
C ASP A 2 -25.63 7.44 4.95
N TRP A 3 -25.02 6.34 4.53
CA TRP A 3 -23.67 5.95 5.00
C TRP A 3 -22.56 6.92 4.56
N TRP A 4 -22.71 7.51 3.36
CA TRP A 4 -21.75 8.52 2.85
C TRP A 4 -21.82 9.80 3.67
N MET A 5 -23.01 10.26 4.03
CA MET A 5 -23.21 11.42 4.92
C MET A 5 -22.67 11.16 6.33
N GLY A 6 -22.78 9.93 6.83
CA GLY A 6 -22.20 9.55 8.13
C GLY A 6 -20.68 9.57 8.12
N LEU A 7 -20.05 8.99 7.09
CA LEU A 7 -18.60 9.03 6.90
C LEU A 7 -18.08 10.45 6.73
N ASP A 8 -18.79 11.25 5.94
CA ASP A 8 -18.45 12.65 5.72
C ASP A 8 -18.47 13.45 7.02
N GLY A 9 -19.51 13.25 7.86
CA GLY A 9 -19.59 13.85 9.18
C GLY A 9 -18.42 13.52 10.10
N ILE A 10 -17.89 12.29 10.03
CA ILE A 10 -16.73 11.87 10.81
C ILE A 10 -15.44 12.48 10.23
N LEU A 11 -15.24 12.38 8.92
CA LEU A 11 -14.00 12.80 8.28
C LEU A 11 -13.80 14.32 8.33
N ILE A 12 -14.90 15.11 8.24
CA ILE A 12 -14.80 16.57 8.30
C ILE A 12 -14.34 17.08 9.67
N HIS A 13 -14.54 16.32 10.75
CA HIS A 13 -14.02 16.68 12.07
C HIS A 13 -12.50 16.70 12.13
N LEU A 14 -11.83 15.89 11.30
CA LEU A 14 -10.35 15.92 11.19
C LEU A 14 -9.82 17.26 10.67
N TYR A 15 -10.69 18.02 9.99
CA TYR A 15 -10.38 19.34 9.40
C TYR A 15 -10.90 20.52 10.23
N ARG A 16 -11.24 20.30 11.52
CA ARG A 16 -11.77 21.32 12.43
C ARG A 16 -11.15 21.21 13.82
N ILE A 17 -9.83 21.07 13.89
CA ILE A 17 -9.10 20.82 15.16
C ILE A 17 -8.64 22.14 15.79
N THR A 18 -8.03 23.03 14.99
CA THR A 18 -7.41 24.26 15.49
C THR A 18 -8.28 25.50 15.28
N GLY A 19 -9.28 25.42 14.40
CA GLY A 19 -10.11 26.53 13.98
C GLY A 19 -9.45 27.46 12.96
N TRP A 20 -8.25 27.14 12.48
CA TRP A 20 -7.51 27.91 11.46
C TRP A 20 -7.49 27.13 10.14
N THR A 21 -8.01 27.70 9.09
CA THR A 21 -8.30 27.00 7.82
C THR A 21 -7.08 26.28 7.24
N LEU A 22 -5.92 26.92 7.16
CA LEU A 22 -4.72 26.32 6.55
C LEU A 22 -4.10 25.20 7.42
N PRO A 23 -3.82 25.43 8.72
CA PRO A 23 -3.33 24.35 9.58
C PRO A 23 -4.29 23.17 9.62
N ASP A 24 -5.60 23.41 9.74
CA ASP A 24 -6.62 22.36 9.80
C ASP A 24 -6.65 21.54 8.51
N TYR A 25 -6.46 22.15 7.36
CA TYR A 25 -6.37 21.44 6.10
C TYR A 25 -5.17 20.48 6.05
N PHE A 26 -3.98 20.94 6.42
CA PHE A 26 -2.77 20.10 6.37
C PHE A 26 -2.80 19.01 7.46
N ILE A 27 -3.21 19.35 8.67
CA ILE A 27 -3.33 18.39 9.79
C ILE A 27 -4.39 17.35 9.46
N GLY A 28 -5.57 17.78 9.00
CA GLY A 28 -6.67 16.90 8.62
C GLY A 28 -6.27 15.94 7.49
N THR A 29 -5.58 16.45 6.46
CA THR A 29 -5.08 15.63 5.36
C THR A 29 -4.03 14.61 5.83
N LEU A 30 -3.12 15.01 6.74
CA LEU A 30 -2.14 14.10 7.32
C LEU A 30 -2.82 13.00 8.15
N LEU A 31 -3.80 13.35 8.98
CA LEU A 31 -4.56 12.37 9.76
C LEU A 31 -5.35 11.42 8.87
N LEU A 32 -6.00 11.93 7.83
CA LEU A 32 -6.69 11.12 6.84
C LEU A 32 -5.73 10.16 6.12
N ALA A 33 -4.55 10.64 5.73
CA ALA A 33 -3.49 9.82 5.14
C ALA A 33 -2.99 8.73 6.11
N MET A 34 -2.81 9.07 7.40
CA MET A 34 -2.44 8.09 8.43
C MET A 34 -3.49 6.99 8.60
N ILE A 35 -4.76 7.34 8.65
CA ILE A 35 -5.88 6.39 8.71
C ILE A 35 -5.85 5.47 7.47
N ALA A 36 -5.69 6.04 6.28
CA ALA A 36 -5.60 5.26 5.05
C ALA A 36 -4.41 4.28 5.05
N VAL A 37 -3.24 4.71 5.55
CA VAL A 37 -2.04 3.86 5.68
C VAL A 37 -2.29 2.72 6.67
N VAL A 38 -2.86 2.99 7.84
CA VAL A 38 -3.14 1.97 8.86
C VAL A 38 -4.13 0.93 8.33
N ILE A 39 -5.23 1.37 7.72
CA ILE A 39 -6.25 0.46 7.14
C ILE A 39 -5.64 -0.37 6.01
N GLY A 40 -4.85 0.25 5.12
CA GLY A 40 -4.19 -0.44 4.01
C GLY A 40 -3.21 -1.51 4.49
N ASP A 41 -2.39 -1.20 5.47
CA ASP A 41 -1.42 -2.14 6.05
C ASP A 41 -2.14 -3.31 6.78
N PHE A 42 -3.22 -3.00 7.50
CA PHE A 42 -4.04 -4.01 8.15
C PHE A 42 -4.71 -4.94 7.13
N THR A 43 -5.33 -4.39 6.09
CA THR A 43 -5.97 -5.16 5.01
C THR A 43 -4.95 -6.07 4.31
N THR A 44 -3.78 -5.52 3.95
CA THR A 44 -2.71 -6.29 3.32
C THR A 44 -2.21 -7.42 4.23
N SER A 45 -2.07 -7.16 5.54
CA SER A 45 -1.68 -8.17 6.51
C SER A 45 -2.69 -9.32 6.57
N LEU A 46 -3.99 -9.03 6.58
CA LEU A 46 -5.04 -10.04 6.56
C LEU A 46 -5.01 -10.88 5.27
N VAL A 47 -4.91 -10.22 4.12
CA VAL A 47 -4.84 -10.92 2.82
C VAL A 47 -3.58 -11.79 2.73
N TYR A 48 -2.43 -11.28 3.20
CA TYR A 48 -1.19 -12.04 3.24
C TYR A 48 -1.30 -13.26 4.15
N LEU A 49 -1.80 -13.09 5.37
CA LEU A 49 -1.95 -14.19 6.32
C LEU A 49 -2.87 -15.28 5.79
N GLY A 50 -3.98 -14.91 5.13
CA GLY A 50 -4.90 -15.84 4.49
C GLY A 50 -4.29 -16.61 3.31
N ASN A 51 -3.29 -16.03 2.63
CA ASN A 51 -2.64 -16.61 1.46
C ASN A 51 -1.18 -17.04 1.71
N ARG A 52 -0.72 -17.02 2.96
CA ARG A 52 0.68 -17.28 3.32
C ARG A 52 1.20 -18.62 2.82
N SER A 53 0.40 -19.68 2.94
CA SER A 53 0.77 -21.02 2.47
C SER A 53 0.96 -21.07 0.96
N TYR A 54 0.12 -20.35 0.21
CA TYR A 54 0.21 -20.23 -1.24
C TYR A 54 1.51 -19.51 -1.66
N PHE A 55 1.81 -18.35 -1.09
CA PHE A 55 3.03 -17.62 -1.40
C PHE A 55 4.30 -18.38 -1.03
N ARG A 56 4.29 -19.06 0.11
CA ARG A 56 5.41 -19.91 0.54
C ARG A 56 5.64 -21.06 -0.45
N LYS A 57 4.57 -21.71 -0.90
CA LYS A 57 4.62 -22.79 -1.87
C LYS A 57 5.19 -22.35 -3.22
N LEU A 58 4.77 -21.17 -3.71
CA LEU A 58 5.31 -20.61 -4.95
C LEU A 58 6.79 -20.24 -4.81
N ASN A 59 7.21 -19.64 -3.69
CA ASN A 59 8.62 -19.32 -3.44
C ASN A 59 9.49 -20.57 -3.35
N SER A 60 9.06 -21.62 -2.64
CA SER A 60 9.78 -22.89 -2.57
C SER A 60 9.91 -23.51 -3.95
N ARG A 61 8.80 -23.57 -4.71
CA ARG A 61 8.80 -24.12 -6.06
C ARG A 61 9.72 -23.35 -7.01
N LEU A 62 9.73 -22.02 -6.92
CA LEU A 62 10.64 -21.18 -7.73
C LEU A 62 12.12 -21.47 -7.40
N GLY A 63 12.45 -21.66 -6.12
CA GLY A 63 13.79 -22.08 -5.68
C GLY A 63 14.22 -23.42 -6.27
N GLU A 64 13.36 -24.45 -6.17
CA GLU A 64 13.59 -25.79 -6.72
C GLU A 64 13.80 -25.75 -8.26
N LEU A 65 12.96 -24.96 -8.96
CA LEU A 65 13.08 -24.80 -10.41
C LEU A 65 14.36 -24.05 -10.80
N HIS A 66 14.78 -23.05 -10.00
CA HIS A 66 16.03 -22.36 -10.20
C HIS A 66 17.22 -23.31 -10.08
N GLU A 67 17.29 -24.12 -9.02
CA GLU A 67 18.35 -25.11 -8.82
C GLU A 67 18.37 -26.14 -9.97
N SER A 68 17.20 -26.68 -10.34
CA SER A 68 17.07 -27.64 -11.45
C SER A 68 17.53 -27.05 -12.78
N SER A 69 17.22 -25.77 -13.02
CA SER A 69 17.66 -25.03 -14.20
C SER A 69 19.18 -24.90 -14.25
N MET A 70 19.81 -24.59 -13.10
CA MET A 70 21.28 -24.49 -13.01
C MET A 70 21.96 -25.82 -13.22
N VAL A 71 21.42 -26.92 -12.69
CA VAL A 71 21.93 -28.28 -12.93
C VAL A 71 21.85 -28.63 -14.40
N ALA A 72 20.70 -28.41 -15.06
CA ALA A 72 20.54 -28.69 -16.50
C ALA A 72 21.54 -27.85 -17.36
N LEU A 73 21.79 -26.60 -16.95
CA LEU A 73 22.76 -25.73 -17.62
C LEU A 73 24.20 -26.28 -17.49
N HIS A 74 24.60 -26.74 -16.30
CA HIS A 74 25.91 -27.34 -16.06
C HIS A 74 26.10 -28.62 -16.85
N LEU A 75 25.05 -29.42 -16.99
CA LEU A 75 25.08 -30.65 -17.79
C LEU A 75 24.99 -30.40 -19.31
N LYS A 76 24.86 -29.14 -19.73
CA LYS A 76 24.61 -28.72 -21.12
C LYS A 76 23.36 -29.36 -21.74
N ASP A 77 22.40 -29.74 -20.90
CA ASP A 77 21.11 -30.30 -21.34
C ASP A 77 20.15 -29.15 -21.68
N THR A 78 20.23 -28.67 -22.90
CA THR A 78 19.43 -27.56 -23.40
C THR A 78 17.93 -27.84 -23.41
N PRO A 79 17.43 -29.03 -23.78
CA PRO A 79 16.01 -29.34 -23.69
C PRO A 79 15.44 -29.24 -22.28
N SER A 80 16.10 -29.89 -21.31
CA SER A 80 15.67 -29.82 -19.88
C SER A 80 15.77 -28.43 -19.31
N TYR A 81 16.85 -27.69 -19.64
CA TYR A 81 16.96 -26.27 -19.24
C TYR A 81 15.78 -25.44 -19.72
N LYS A 82 15.39 -25.55 -21.01
CA LYS A 82 14.29 -24.79 -21.58
C LYS A 82 12.93 -25.15 -20.92
N ALA A 83 12.70 -26.43 -20.65
CA ALA A 83 11.47 -26.90 -20.01
C ALA A 83 11.35 -26.37 -18.58
N VAL A 84 12.40 -26.51 -17.78
CA VAL A 84 12.43 -26.03 -16.38
C VAL A 84 12.33 -24.49 -16.33
N ASN A 85 13.05 -23.79 -17.20
CA ASN A 85 13.02 -22.33 -17.24
C ASN A 85 11.63 -21.79 -17.63
N ARG A 86 10.90 -22.48 -18.50
CA ARG A 86 9.52 -22.13 -18.83
C ARG A 86 8.61 -22.25 -17.59
N GLU A 87 8.70 -23.36 -16.85
CA GLU A 87 7.92 -23.57 -15.63
C GLU A 87 8.30 -22.55 -14.53
N ALA A 88 9.59 -22.19 -14.43
CA ALA A 88 10.05 -21.16 -13.54
C ALA A 88 9.46 -19.79 -13.88
N ASN A 89 9.40 -19.42 -15.15
CA ASN A 89 8.75 -18.19 -15.60
C ASN A 89 7.24 -18.16 -15.30
N ASP A 90 6.55 -19.27 -15.51
CA ASP A 90 5.12 -19.39 -15.19
C ASP A 90 4.89 -19.24 -13.67
N THR A 91 5.71 -19.91 -12.86
CA THR A 91 5.67 -19.81 -11.39
C THR A 91 6.00 -18.40 -10.90
N PHE A 92 7.01 -17.76 -11.50
CA PHE A 92 7.34 -16.36 -11.22
C PHE A 92 6.20 -15.42 -11.58
N GLY A 93 5.55 -15.64 -12.74
CA GLY A 93 4.37 -14.87 -13.15
C GLY A 93 3.24 -14.94 -12.11
N MET A 94 2.93 -16.15 -11.61
CA MET A 94 1.92 -16.32 -10.55
C MET A 94 2.30 -15.59 -9.26
N LEU A 95 3.57 -15.66 -8.86
CA LEU A 95 4.08 -14.96 -7.68
C LEU A 95 4.00 -13.44 -7.87
N PHE A 96 4.44 -12.94 -9.01
CA PHE A 96 4.43 -11.51 -9.36
C PHE A 96 3.02 -10.92 -9.33
N PHE A 97 2.06 -11.55 -10.01
CA PHE A 97 0.67 -11.09 -10.01
C PHE A 97 0.00 -11.24 -8.64
N GLY A 98 0.36 -12.25 -7.86
CA GLY A 98 -0.09 -12.38 -6.48
C GLY A 98 0.41 -11.23 -5.59
N MET A 99 1.69 -10.86 -5.71
CA MET A 99 2.28 -9.71 -5.02
C MET A 99 1.67 -8.38 -5.48
N PHE A 100 1.37 -8.26 -6.78
CA PHE A 100 0.67 -7.09 -7.32
C PHE A 100 -0.74 -6.95 -6.73
N GLY A 101 -1.49 -8.06 -6.60
CA GLY A 101 -2.78 -8.08 -5.91
C GLY A 101 -2.71 -7.66 -4.45
N LEU A 102 -1.65 -8.07 -3.72
CA LEU A 102 -1.38 -7.58 -2.37
C LEU A 102 -1.15 -6.06 -2.34
N SER A 103 -0.44 -5.53 -3.33
CA SER A 103 -0.21 -4.08 -3.44
C SER A 103 -1.51 -3.30 -3.68
N ALA A 104 -2.44 -3.86 -4.46
CA ALA A 104 -3.77 -3.27 -4.64
C ALA A 104 -4.57 -3.24 -3.32
N SER A 105 -4.50 -4.32 -2.52
CA SER A 105 -5.09 -4.39 -1.18
C SER A 105 -4.56 -3.33 -0.22
N TYR A 106 -3.38 -2.82 -0.48
CA TYR A 106 -2.74 -1.78 0.30
C TYR A 106 -3.20 -0.38 -0.08
N LEU A 107 -3.44 -0.13 -1.37
CA LEU A 107 -3.69 1.22 -1.90
C LEU A 107 -5.17 1.63 -1.89
N TRP A 108 -6.12 0.69 -1.78
CA TRP A 108 -7.55 1.01 -1.88
C TRP A 108 -8.03 2.10 -0.88
N PRO A 109 -7.55 2.16 0.40
CA PRO A 109 -8.02 3.20 1.29
C PRO A 109 -7.54 4.60 0.89
N ALA A 110 -6.35 4.68 0.23
CA ALA A 110 -5.84 5.94 -0.30
C ALA A 110 -6.71 6.46 -1.46
N PHE A 111 -7.16 5.58 -2.36
CA PHE A 111 -8.09 5.97 -3.41
C PHE A 111 -9.43 6.43 -2.85
N PHE A 112 -9.92 5.77 -1.81
CA PHE A 112 -11.16 6.17 -1.14
C PHE A 112 -11.03 7.54 -0.46
N ALA A 113 -9.90 7.77 0.22
CA ALA A 113 -9.59 9.07 0.82
C ALA A 113 -9.51 10.18 -0.24
N LEU A 114 -8.85 9.93 -1.38
CA LEU A 114 -8.77 10.86 -2.49
C LEU A 114 -10.14 11.16 -3.11
N ALA A 115 -10.99 10.14 -3.30
CA ALA A 115 -12.34 10.32 -3.81
C ALA A 115 -13.18 11.19 -2.87
N TRP A 116 -13.06 11.01 -1.55
CA TRP A 116 -13.71 11.87 -0.57
C TRP A 116 -13.14 13.29 -0.61
N MET A 117 -11.83 13.46 -0.67
CA MET A 117 -11.20 14.79 -0.78
C MET A 117 -11.62 15.51 -2.06
N GLN A 118 -11.80 14.80 -3.16
CA GLN A 118 -12.30 15.38 -4.41
C GLN A 118 -13.68 16.01 -4.19
N THR A 119 -14.60 15.32 -3.55
CA THR A 119 -15.95 15.88 -3.31
C THR A 119 -15.95 17.12 -2.44
N ARG A 120 -14.92 17.33 -1.61
CA ARG A 120 -14.85 18.44 -0.63
C ARG A 120 -13.93 19.58 -1.05
N PHE A 121 -12.86 19.30 -1.79
CA PHE A 121 -11.79 20.26 -2.08
C PHE A 121 -11.54 20.43 -3.58
N GLU A 122 -12.40 19.91 -4.45
CA GLU A 122 -12.30 20.13 -5.88
C GLU A 122 -12.41 21.63 -6.19
N GLY A 123 -11.49 22.12 -7.03
CA GLY A 123 -11.42 23.54 -7.41
C GLY A 123 -10.78 24.47 -6.38
N ILE A 124 -10.48 23.99 -5.17
CA ILE A 124 -9.84 24.81 -4.14
C ILE A 124 -8.31 24.71 -4.28
N GLN A 125 -7.66 25.87 -4.35
CA GLN A 125 -6.21 25.97 -4.33
C GLN A 125 -5.75 26.47 -2.96
N PHE A 126 -4.83 25.74 -2.35
CA PHE A 126 -4.28 26.09 -1.05
C PHE A 126 -2.92 26.75 -1.20
N PRO A 127 -2.68 27.94 -0.63
CA PRO A 127 -1.38 28.57 -0.66
C PRO A 127 -0.37 27.73 0.16
N LEU A 128 0.77 27.46 -0.44
CA LEU A 128 1.92 26.90 0.27
C LEU A 128 2.69 28.04 0.95
N PHE A 129 3.29 27.76 2.11
CA PHE A 129 4.13 28.72 2.84
C PHE A 129 5.40 29.12 2.06
N ILE A 130 5.63 28.57 0.87
CA ILE A 130 6.79 28.81 0.03
C ILE A 130 6.35 29.59 -1.20
N LYS A 131 6.75 30.89 -1.23
CA LYS A 131 6.85 31.75 -2.43
C LYS A 131 5.71 31.60 -3.46
N ASN A 132 4.50 32.05 -3.13
CA ASN A 132 3.34 32.12 -4.06
C ASN A 132 2.94 30.81 -4.78
N TRP A 133 3.36 29.67 -4.29
CA TRP A 133 2.95 28.38 -4.83
C TRP A 133 1.61 27.96 -4.24
N THR A 134 0.72 27.50 -5.10
CA THR A 134 -0.55 26.90 -4.70
C THR A 134 -0.49 25.39 -4.93
N THR A 135 -1.17 24.64 -4.09
CA THR A 135 -1.32 23.18 -4.23
C THR A 135 -2.80 22.83 -4.29
N ASN A 136 -3.11 21.73 -4.95
CA ASN A 136 -4.43 21.14 -4.95
C ASN A 136 -4.50 19.97 -3.95
N TYR A 137 -5.71 19.50 -3.68
CA TYR A 137 -5.94 18.40 -2.73
C TYR A 137 -5.17 17.12 -3.10
N PHE A 138 -5.05 16.81 -4.40
CA PHE A 138 -4.38 15.59 -4.88
C PHE A 138 -2.89 15.61 -4.54
N LEU A 139 -2.17 16.67 -4.90
CA LEU A 139 -0.74 16.78 -4.65
C LEU A 139 -0.44 16.85 -3.14
N THR A 140 -1.27 17.60 -2.39
CA THR A 140 -1.13 17.67 -0.93
C THR A 140 -1.30 16.29 -0.29
N PHE A 141 -2.36 15.57 -0.67
CA PHE A 141 -2.59 14.23 -0.15
C PHE A 141 -1.43 13.28 -0.51
N LEU A 142 -0.95 13.30 -1.74
CA LEU A 142 0.15 12.44 -2.17
C LEU A 142 1.42 12.63 -1.33
N VAL A 143 1.82 13.89 -1.14
CA VAL A 143 3.01 14.22 -0.33
C VAL A 143 2.82 13.82 1.13
N LEU A 144 1.66 14.14 1.71
CA LEU A 144 1.36 13.80 3.11
C LEU A 144 1.13 12.29 3.30
N TYR A 145 0.64 11.58 2.28
CA TYR A 145 0.53 10.12 2.31
C TYR A 145 1.91 9.45 2.34
N ILE A 146 2.87 9.94 1.55
CA ILE A 146 4.25 9.46 1.61
C ILE A 146 4.86 9.72 2.99
N LEU A 147 4.65 10.91 3.54
CA LEU A 147 5.10 11.26 4.89
C LEU A 147 4.45 10.35 5.96
N ALA A 148 3.14 10.17 5.91
CA ALA A 148 2.40 9.27 6.78
C ALA A 148 2.93 7.82 6.71
N ARG A 149 3.30 7.39 5.51
CA ARG A 149 3.91 6.08 5.26
C ARG A 149 5.25 5.92 5.97
N ILE A 150 6.11 6.92 5.87
CA ILE A 150 7.43 6.94 6.54
C ILE A 150 7.26 6.93 8.05
N ILE A 151 6.34 7.75 8.58
CA ILE A 151 6.02 7.81 10.01
C ILE A 151 5.51 6.45 10.48
N PHE A 152 4.52 5.87 9.78
CA PHE A 152 3.94 4.61 10.16
C PHE A 152 4.95 3.45 10.10
N TRP A 153 5.83 3.43 9.10
CA TRP A 153 6.90 2.43 9.01
C TRP A 153 7.81 2.44 10.25
N LYS A 154 8.12 3.61 10.79
CA LYS A 154 8.89 3.76 12.03
C LYS A 154 8.09 3.34 13.28
N LEU A 155 6.79 3.54 13.29
CA LEU A 155 5.90 3.18 14.41
C LEU A 155 5.50 1.69 14.42
N LYS A 156 5.48 1.06 13.24
CA LYS A 156 5.03 -0.33 13.05
C LYS A 156 5.69 -1.36 13.98
N PRO A 157 7.01 -1.31 14.27
CA PRO A 157 7.65 -2.26 15.19
C PRO A 157 7.19 -2.14 16.64
N TYR A 158 6.63 -1.00 17.03
CA TYR A 158 6.13 -0.75 18.40
C TYR A 158 4.68 -1.21 18.58
N LEU A 159 3.96 -1.49 17.50
CA LEU A 159 2.57 -1.94 17.54
C LEU A 159 2.53 -3.47 17.71
N PRO A 160 1.88 -4.01 18.78
CA PRO A 160 1.93 -5.43 19.13
C PRO A 160 1.41 -6.33 18.01
N TYR A 161 0.35 -5.93 17.31
CA TYR A 161 -0.20 -6.68 16.17
C TYR A 161 0.83 -6.84 15.04
N PHE A 162 1.44 -5.75 14.61
CA PHE A 162 2.39 -5.77 13.50
C PHE A 162 3.72 -6.42 13.88
N LYS A 163 4.12 -6.35 15.16
CA LYS A 163 5.28 -7.06 15.67
C LYS A 163 5.13 -8.57 15.47
N HIS A 164 3.96 -9.12 15.79
CA HIS A 164 3.68 -10.54 15.59
C HIS A 164 3.71 -10.93 14.11
N VAL A 165 3.13 -10.12 13.22
CA VAL A 165 3.14 -10.35 11.77
C VAL A 165 4.57 -10.31 11.21
N LEU A 166 5.41 -9.38 11.67
CA LEU A 166 6.80 -9.26 11.24
C LEU A 166 7.68 -10.45 11.68
N GLN A 167 7.38 -11.08 12.80
CA GLN A 167 8.10 -12.27 13.28
C GLN A 167 7.71 -13.55 12.53
N THR A 168 6.65 -13.51 11.75
CA THR A 168 6.17 -14.64 10.95
C THR A 168 6.63 -14.61 9.49
N HIS A 169 7.43 -13.58 9.12
CA HIS A 169 8.15 -13.48 7.85
C HIS A 169 9.56 -14.04 8.00
#